data_07feb4d47a689f2a0b2195517b35ccac
#
_entry.id   07feb4d47a689f2a0b2195517b35ccac
#
_cell.length_a   1.000
_cell.length_b   1.000
_cell.length_c   1.000
_cell.angle_alpha   90.00
_cell.angle_beta   90.00
_cell.angle_gamma   90.00
#
_symmetry.space_group_name_H-M   'P 1'
#
loop_
_entity.id
_entity.type
_entity.pdbx_description
1 polymer ?
#
loop_
_entity_poly.entity_id
_entity_poly.type
_entity_poly.pdbx_seq_one_letter_code
_entity_poly.pdbx_strand_id
1 'polypeptide(L)'
;MLSIVAVHYVWHGGSAASGSNIAAAYFLGNFAQIGVACFVLIGAWFLIDKEFSITRIFNLSKQITFYSLSIALLLFIIGMASYTDIIKNAMPIIFKRYWFLTPYVFLLFLHPFLNYVLNACSKKQIRFLCISLFIAVSVIPTIFIVTDPFGFNIFRFILLYLIAYAIKKECIRIEFKNNLLNFITSITVAFGMYSLSLLALRWNYTDFASLYPKQMSSVPVMISSVYLFLGIKHLTFKSNFINKLSAHTLAVYLISEHTCLFKWFWTDILRTDKLWNAGIFEYLGYSSLIILSVFVSCILIDYIIKNTIYKILPNTPKFLINIEHYFKIGRAHV
;
A
#
# COMPACT_ATOMS: atom_id res chain seq x y z
N MET A 1 8.09 0.42 -2.04
CA MET A 1 7.75 -0.95 -2.50
C MET A 1 8.64 -2.02 -1.88
N LEU A 2 9.95 -1.85 -1.75
CA LEU A 2 10.82 -2.84 -1.07
C LEU A 2 10.33 -3.17 0.36
N SER A 3 9.93 -2.17 1.15
CA SER A 3 9.35 -2.39 2.49
C SER A 3 8.05 -3.23 2.46
N ILE A 4 7.28 -3.13 1.37
CA ILE A 4 6.07 -3.94 1.18
C ILE A 4 6.45 -5.41 0.87
N VAL A 5 7.49 -5.64 0.05
CA VAL A 5 8.00 -7.00 -0.17
C VAL A 5 8.58 -7.58 1.13
N ALA A 6 9.27 -6.76 1.92
CA ALA A 6 9.80 -7.18 3.22
C ALA A 6 8.69 -7.64 4.19
N VAL A 7 7.55 -6.97 4.21
CA VAL A 7 6.43 -7.44 5.06
C VAL A 7 5.78 -8.70 4.51
N HIS A 8 5.67 -8.86 3.18
CA HIS A 8 5.16 -10.11 2.61
C HIS A 8 6.09 -11.28 2.96
N TYR A 9 7.41 -11.07 2.91
CA TYR A 9 8.39 -12.02 3.41
C TYR A 9 8.14 -12.39 4.88
N VAL A 10 7.98 -11.38 5.76
CA VAL A 10 7.76 -11.62 7.20
C VAL A 10 6.42 -12.32 7.45
N TRP A 11 5.33 -11.87 6.83
CA TRP A 11 4.00 -12.42 7.12
C TRP A 11 3.78 -13.82 6.54
N HIS A 12 4.34 -14.10 5.38
CA HIS A 12 4.10 -15.36 4.69
C HIS A 12 5.23 -16.38 4.83
N GLY A 13 6.45 -15.92 5.16
CA GLY A 13 7.61 -16.79 5.25
C GLY A 13 8.43 -16.69 6.52
N GLY A 14 8.57 -15.49 7.09
CA GLY A 14 9.44 -15.23 8.23
C GLY A 14 8.74 -15.09 9.59
N SER A 15 7.41 -15.27 9.66
CA SER A 15 6.60 -14.99 10.87
C SER A 15 6.87 -15.96 12.04
N ALA A 16 7.45 -17.11 11.78
CA ALA A 16 7.82 -18.10 12.79
C ALA A 16 9.29 -18.00 13.24
N ALA A 17 9.99 -16.94 12.91
CA ALA A 17 11.33 -16.67 13.40
C ALA A 17 11.37 -16.75 14.95
N SER A 18 12.46 -17.27 15.49
CA SER A 18 12.61 -17.48 16.93
C SER A 18 13.82 -16.76 17.51
N GLY A 19 13.90 -16.62 18.81
CA GLY A 19 15.04 -16.02 19.52
C GLY A 19 15.31 -14.57 19.04
N SER A 20 16.58 -14.26 18.73
CA SER A 20 17.02 -12.94 18.25
C SER A 20 16.44 -12.58 16.88
N ASN A 21 16.03 -13.57 16.09
CA ASN A 21 15.46 -13.36 14.76
C ASN A 21 14.06 -12.75 14.80
N ILE A 22 13.33 -12.87 15.92
CA ILE A 22 12.05 -12.17 16.12
C ILE A 22 12.24 -10.66 15.97
N ALA A 23 13.27 -10.10 16.62
CA ALA A 23 13.55 -8.65 16.52
C ALA A 23 13.90 -8.25 15.08
N ALA A 24 14.69 -9.05 14.37
CA ALA A 24 15.03 -8.83 12.97
C ALA A 24 13.79 -8.92 12.04
N ALA A 25 12.91 -9.89 12.25
CA ALA A 25 11.66 -10.02 11.53
C ALA A 25 10.74 -8.80 11.76
N TYR A 26 10.60 -8.35 13.00
CA TYR A 26 9.86 -7.13 13.33
C TYR A 26 10.48 -5.89 12.67
N PHE A 27 11.81 -5.79 12.64
CA PHE A 27 12.49 -4.71 11.93
C PHE A 27 12.13 -4.70 10.44
N LEU A 28 12.24 -5.82 9.76
CA LEU A 28 11.91 -5.95 8.33
C LEU A 28 10.44 -5.63 8.04
N GLY A 29 9.51 -6.06 8.92
CA GLY A 29 8.07 -5.88 8.74
C GLY A 29 7.53 -4.51 9.17
N ASN A 30 8.22 -3.80 10.06
CA ASN A 30 7.70 -2.61 10.74
C ASN A 30 7.44 -1.40 9.80
N PHE A 31 8.25 -1.26 8.75
CA PHE A 31 8.19 -0.09 7.85
C PHE A 31 7.22 -0.23 6.68
N ALA A 32 6.58 -1.38 6.52
CA ALA A 32 5.74 -1.65 5.36
C ALA A 32 4.48 -0.78 5.31
N GLN A 33 3.78 -0.64 6.43
CA GLN A 33 2.56 0.15 6.49
C GLN A 33 2.82 1.64 6.26
N ILE A 34 4.01 2.12 6.63
CA ILE A 34 4.49 3.47 6.28
C ILE A 34 4.59 3.59 4.76
N GLY A 35 5.18 2.58 4.09
CA GLY A 35 5.25 2.54 2.62
C GLY A 35 3.88 2.51 1.95
N VAL A 36 2.92 1.75 2.49
CA VAL A 36 1.54 1.69 1.98
C VAL A 36 0.84 3.04 2.14
N ALA A 37 0.93 3.66 3.33
CA ALA A 37 0.33 4.97 3.57
C ALA A 37 0.95 6.07 2.69
N CYS A 38 2.27 6.06 2.50
CA CYS A 38 2.95 6.96 1.55
C CYS A 38 2.44 6.76 0.12
N PHE A 39 2.17 5.51 -0.30
CA PHE A 39 1.62 5.24 -1.62
C PHE A 39 0.25 5.89 -1.82
N VAL A 40 -0.61 5.81 -0.80
CA VAL A 40 -1.92 6.49 -0.82
C VAL A 40 -1.75 8.02 -0.80
N LEU A 41 -0.87 8.57 0.04
CA LEU A 41 -0.60 10.02 0.10
C LEU A 41 -0.11 10.58 -1.25
N ILE A 42 0.84 9.90 -1.89
CA ILE A 42 1.34 10.27 -3.22
C ILE A 42 0.21 10.21 -4.25
N GLY A 43 -0.55 9.10 -4.27
CA GLY A 43 -1.70 8.95 -5.15
C GLY A 43 -2.73 10.07 -4.96
N ALA A 44 -3.12 10.34 -3.71
CA ALA A 44 -4.04 11.40 -3.34
C ALA A 44 -3.53 12.79 -3.78
N TRP A 45 -2.25 13.08 -3.54
CA TRP A 45 -1.62 14.35 -3.93
C TRP A 45 -1.81 14.68 -5.40
N PHE A 46 -1.68 13.68 -6.27
CA PHE A 46 -1.90 13.86 -7.71
C PHE A 46 -3.38 13.85 -8.10
N LEU A 47 -4.25 13.17 -7.35
CA LEU A 47 -5.69 13.10 -7.64
C LEU A 47 -6.45 14.38 -7.28
N ILE A 48 -5.98 15.16 -6.31
CA ILE A 48 -6.63 16.39 -5.82
C ILE A 48 -6.89 17.40 -6.97
N ASP A 49 -5.96 17.54 -7.92
CA ASP A 49 -6.10 18.46 -9.05
C ASP A 49 -6.48 17.73 -10.36
N LYS A 50 -6.87 16.46 -10.28
CA LYS A 50 -7.25 15.68 -11.47
C LYS A 50 -8.74 15.49 -11.56
N GLU A 51 -9.23 15.56 -12.78
CA GLU A 51 -10.60 15.18 -13.09
C GLU A 51 -10.79 13.66 -12.99
N PHE A 52 -12.06 13.28 -12.88
CA PHE A 52 -12.48 11.88 -12.97
C PHE A 52 -11.99 11.26 -14.28
N SER A 53 -11.48 10.04 -14.20
CA SER A 53 -11.10 9.29 -15.38
C SER A 53 -11.43 7.81 -15.22
N ILE A 54 -12.46 7.38 -15.93
CA ILE A 54 -12.84 5.97 -15.99
C ILE A 54 -11.78 5.14 -16.72
N THR A 55 -11.09 5.74 -17.67
CA THR A 55 -9.96 5.12 -18.37
C THR A 55 -8.84 4.73 -17.42
N ARG A 56 -8.54 5.58 -16.42
CA ARG A 56 -7.54 5.26 -15.38
C ARG A 56 -7.98 4.07 -14.55
N ILE A 57 -9.23 4.06 -14.10
CA ILE A 57 -9.82 2.98 -13.30
C ILE A 57 -9.83 1.67 -14.11
N PHE A 58 -10.27 1.73 -15.36
CA PHE A 58 -10.29 0.57 -16.25
C PHE A 58 -8.89 -0.02 -16.47
N ASN A 59 -7.89 0.81 -16.78
CA ASN A 59 -6.52 0.35 -17.00
C ASN A 59 -5.90 -0.27 -15.74
N LEU A 60 -6.17 0.29 -14.57
CA LEU A 60 -5.76 -0.29 -13.29
C LEU A 60 -6.46 -1.63 -13.06
N SER A 61 -7.77 -1.69 -13.19
CA SER A 61 -8.57 -2.91 -13.01
C SER A 61 -8.15 -4.00 -13.99
N LYS A 62 -7.90 -3.64 -15.26
CA LYS A 62 -7.39 -4.55 -16.28
C LYS A 62 -6.06 -5.17 -15.87
N GLN A 63 -5.11 -4.38 -15.36
CA GLN A 63 -3.83 -4.90 -14.90
C GLN A 63 -4.00 -5.82 -13.69
N ILE A 64 -4.83 -5.44 -12.72
CA ILE A 64 -5.11 -6.26 -11.54
C ILE A 64 -5.72 -7.61 -11.96
N THR A 65 -6.76 -7.58 -12.79
CA THR A 65 -7.44 -8.80 -13.26
C THR A 65 -6.51 -9.69 -14.09
N PHE A 66 -5.70 -9.10 -14.97
CA PHE A 66 -4.75 -9.84 -15.78
C PHE A 66 -3.78 -10.66 -14.91
N TYR A 67 -3.10 -10.03 -13.94
CA TYR A 67 -2.18 -10.74 -13.06
C TYR A 67 -2.88 -11.74 -12.17
N SER A 68 -4.00 -11.33 -11.56
CA SER A 68 -4.78 -12.19 -10.67
C SER A 68 -5.25 -13.46 -11.36
N LEU A 69 -5.88 -13.32 -12.52
CA LEU A 69 -6.43 -14.46 -13.27
C LEU A 69 -5.33 -15.33 -13.90
N SER A 70 -4.29 -14.71 -14.49
CA SER A 70 -3.20 -15.46 -15.14
C SER A 70 -2.46 -16.35 -14.15
N ILE A 71 -2.15 -15.84 -12.96
CA ILE A 71 -1.49 -16.62 -11.90
C ILE A 71 -2.43 -17.73 -11.41
N ALA A 72 -3.72 -17.44 -11.18
CA ALA A 72 -4.69 -18.45 -10.76
C ALA A 72 -4.85 -19.58 -11.80
N LEU A 73 -4.88 -19.26 -13.10
CA LEU A 73 -4.94 -20.24 -14.17
C LEU A 73 -3.68 -21.13 -14.23
N LEU A 74 -2.49 -20.53 -14.10
CA LEU A 74 -1.24 -21.31 -14.04
C LEU A 74 -1.24 -22.28 -12.86
N LEU A 75 -1.65 -21.79 -11.67
CA LEU A 75 -1.74 -22.63 -10.47
C LEU A 75 -2.83 -23.70 -10.58
N PHE A 76 -3.91 -23.42 -11.28
CA PHE A 76 -4.96 -24.42 -11.56
C PHE A 76 -4.45 -25.55 -12.44
N ILE A 77 -3.67 -25.24 -13.49
CA ILE A 77 -3.08 -26.26 -14.40
C ILE A 77 -2.16 -27.21 -13.63
N ILE A 78 -1.44 -26.73 -12.64
CA ILE A 78 -0.56 -27.57 -11.81
C ILE A 78 -1.27 -28.16 -10.57
N GLY A 79 -2.59 -28.03 -10.48
CA GLY A 79 -3.41 -28.62 -9.40
C GLY A 79 -3.37 -27.89 -8.06
N MET A 80 -2.86 -26.65 -8.01
CA MET A 80 -2.70 -25.85 -6.77
C MET A 80 -3.81 -24.82 -6.54
N ALA A 81 -4.71 -24.61 -7.49
CA ALA A 81 -5.86 -23.74 -7.37
C ALA A 81 -7.15 -24.46 -7.77
N SER A 82 -8.27 -24.00 -7.24
CA SER A 82 -9.61 -24.56 -7.52
C SER A 82 -10.37 -23.73 -8.57
N TYR A 83 -11.48 -24.28 -9.09
CA TYR A 83 -12.40 -23.51 -9.97
C TYR A 83 -12.92 -22.24 -9.28
N THR A 84 -13.20 -22.33 -7.98
CA THR A 84 -13.65 -21.16 -7.20
C THR A 84 -12.57 -20.08 -7.09
N ASP A 85 -11.29 -20.47 -7.08
CA ASP A 85 -10.19 -19.51 -7.12
C ASP A 85 -10.09 -18.81 -8.47
N ILE A 86 -10.31 -19.52 -9.58
CA ILE A 86 -10.36 -18.89 -10.92
C ILE A 86 -11.46 -17.82 -10.95
N ILE A 87 -12.69 -18.16 -10.54
CA ILE A 87 -13.82 -17.22 -10.52
C ILE A 87 -13.51 -15.99 -9.66
N LYS A 88 -12.99 -16.20 -8.46
CA LYS A 88 -12.62 -15.10 -7.55
C LYS A 88 -11.50 -14.24 -8.11
N ASN A 89 -10.51 -14.83 -8.77
CA ASN A 89 -9.40 -14.10 -9.38
C ASN A 89 -9.75 -13.47 -10.74
N ALA A 90 -10.84 -13.86 -11.38
CA ALA A 90 -11.42 -13.15 -12.54
C ALA A 90 -12.06 -11.81 -12.14
N MET A 91 -12.53 -11.69 -10.88
CA MET A 91 -13.13 -10.47 -10.34
C MET A 91 -12.43 -10.02 -9.02
N PRO A 92 -11.11 -9.77 -9.04
CA PRO A 92 -10.28 -9.64 -7.85
C PRO A 92 -10.66 -8.46 -6.96
N ILE A 93 -11.20 -7.38 -7.51
CA ILE A 93 -11.65 -6.20 -6.77
C ILE A 93 -12.93 -6.52 -6.00
N ILE A 94 -13.89 -7.22 -6.60
CA ILE A 94 -15.17 -7.59 -5.99
C ILE A 94 -14.93 -8.59 -4.85
N PHE A 95 -14.12 -9.62 -5.10
CA PHE A 95 -13.82 -10.65 -4.13
C PHE A 95 -12.67 -10.31 -3.17
N LYS A 96 -12.20 -9.04 -3.16
CA LYS A 96 -11.17 -8.51 -2.26
C LYS A 96 -9.90 -9.37 -2.23
N ARG A 97 -9.46 -9.87 -3.41
CA ARG A 97 -8.27 -10.72 -3.49
C ARG A 97 -6.99 -9.99 -3.10
N TYR A 98 -7.01 -8.65 -3.19
CA TYR A 98 -5.94 -7.77 -2.76
C TYR A 98 -6.52 -6.70 -1.84
N TRP A 99 -6.20 -6.77 -0.57
CA TRP A 99 -6.76 -5.92 0.49
C TRP A 99 -6.55 -4.41 0.25
N PHE A 100 -5.42 -4.04 -0.37
CA PHE A 100 -5.08 -2.64 -0.68
C PHE A 100 -5.83 -2.11 -1.92
N LEU A 101 -5.95 -2.92 -2.96
CA LEU A 101 -6.43 -2.44 -4.27
C LEU A 101 -7.93 -2.18 -4.30
N THR A 102 -8.72 -2.97 -3.57
CA THR A 102 -10.16 -2.74 -3.48
C THR A 102 -10.48 -1.34 -2.94
N PRO A 103 -10.03 -0.92 -1.74
CA PRO A 103 -10.29 0.44 -1.26
C PRO A 103 -9.59 1.52 -2.10
N TYR A 104 -8.45 1.23 -2.74
CA TYR A 104 -7.79 2.19 -3.62
C TYR A 104 -8.61 2.46 -4.88
N VAL A 105 -9.18 1.44 -5.52
CA VAL A 105 -10.09 1.60 -6.67
C VAL A 105 -11.34 2.37 -6.25
N PHE A 106 -11.92 2.07 -5.07
CA PHE A 106 -13.02 2.86 -4.53
C PHE A 106 -12.63 4.32 -4.31
N LEU A 107 -11.43 4.61 -3.82
CA LEU A 107 -10.94 5.99 -3.70
C LEU A 107 -10.87 6.69 -5.06
N LEU A 108 -10.48 5.96 -6.13
CA LEU A 108 -10.50 6.53 -7.50
C LEU A 108 -11.90 6.86 -8.01
N PHE A 109 -12.94 6.17 -7.54
CA PHE A 109 -14.32 6.55 -7.82
C PHE A 109 -14.79 7.72 -6.96
N LEU A 110 -14.36 7.78 -5.71
CA LEU A 110 -14.83 8.80 -4.75
C LEU A 110 -14.10 10.14 -4.88
N HIS A 111 -12.86 10.17 -5.39
CA HIS A 111 -12.05 11.40 -5.36
C HIS A 111 -12.69 12.63 -6.01
N PRO A 112 -13.46 12.57 -7.12
CA PRO A 112 -14.09 13.75 -7.68
C PRO A 112 -15.17 14.33 -6.76
N PHE A 113 -15.92 13.47 -6.06
CA PHE A 113 -16.91 13.89 -5.07
C PHE A 113 -16.25 14.49 -3.84
N LEU A 114 -15.15 13.86 -3.36
CA LEU A 114 -14.34 14.41 -2.29
C LEU A 114 -13.80 15.80 -2.66
N ASN A 115 -13.25 15.96 -3.86
CA ASN A 115 -12.77 17.24 -4.34
C ASN A 115 -13.88 18.29 -4.40
N TYR A 116 -15.07 17.93 -4.90
CA TYR A 116 -16.22 18.82 -4.97
C TYR A 116 -16.61 19.32 -3.57
N VAL A 117 -16.81 18.41 -2.63
CA VAL A 117 -17.18 18.76 -1.25
C VAL A 117 -16.09 19.58 -0.56
N LEU A 118 -14.83 19.15 -0.67
CA LEU A 118 -13.72 19.83 0.01
C LEU A 118 -13.42 21.21 -0.57
N ASN A 119 -13.63 21.43 -1.87
CA ASN A 119 -13.49 22.76 -2.49
C ASN A 119 -14.58 23.74 -2.01
N ALA A 120 -15.77 23.25 -1.63
CA ALA A 120 -16.84 24.07 -1.05
C ALA A 120 -16.64 24.37 0.44
N CYS A 121 -15.74 23.63 1.13
CA CYS A 121 -15.49 23.81 2.56
C CYS A 121 -14.46 24.92 2.85
N SER A 122 -14.69 25.65 3.93
CA SER A 122 -13.68 26.58 4.48
C SER A 122 -12.47 25.82 5.05
N LYS A 123 -11.31 26.49 5.15
CA LYS A 123 -10.10 25.91 5.77
C LYS A 123 -10.34 25.42 7.21
N LYS A 124 -11.25 26.09 7.96
CA LYS A 124 -11.63 25.66 9.33
C LYS A 124 -12.40 24.33 9.32
N GLN A 125 -13.35 24.19 8.42
CA GLN A 125 -14.13 22.96 8.27
C GLN A 125 -13.26 21.79 7.85
N ILE A 126 -12.31 22.01 6.90
CA ILE A 126 -11.37 20.98 6.48
C ILE A 126 -10.48 20.52 7.64
N ARG A 127 -9.95 21.47 8.45
CA ARG A 127 -9.16 21.11 9.64
C ARG A 127 -9.98 20.30 10.64
N PHE A 128 -11.20 20.74 10.94
CA PHE A 128 -12.09 20.02 11.84
C PHE A 128 -12.37 18.60 11.34
N LEU A 129 -12.68 18.44 10.05
CA LEU A 129 -12.92 17.13 9.43
C LEU A 129 -11.67 16.23 9.51
N CYS A 130 -10.47 16.76 9.20
CA CYS A 130 -9.22 16.02 9.33
C CYS A 130 -8.97 15.54 10.75
N ILE A 131 -9.14 16.42 11.76
CA ILE A 131 -8.91 16.11 13.16
C ILE A 131 -9.93 15.06 13.64
N SER A 132 -11.21 15.26 13.35
CA SER A 132 -12.28 14.34 13.76
C SER A 132 -12.08 12.95 13.17
N LEU A 133 -11.76 12.86 11.87
CA LEU A 133 -11.52 11.59 11.22
C LEU A 133 -10.19 10.94 11.69
N PHE A 134 -9.15 11.74 11.97
CA PHE A 134 -7.91 11.25 12.55
C PHE A 134 -8.14 10.66 13.94
N ILE A 135 -8.93 11.32 14.80
CA ILE A 135 -9.29 10.78 16.11
C ILE A 135 -10.05 9.46 15.95
N ALA A 136 -11.08 9.43 15.11
CA ALA A 136 -11.94 8.26 14.95
C ALA A 136 -11.21 7.05 14.32
N VAL A 137 -10.41 7.28 13.28
CA VAL A 137 -9.80 6.20 12.47
C VAL A 137 -8.40 5.84 12.94
N SER A 138 -7.71 6.75 13.64
CA SER A 138 -6.30 6.57 14.03
C SER A 138 -6.11 6.55 15.55
N VAL A 139 -6.53 7.60 16.27
CA VAL A 139 -6.24 7.74 17.71
C VAL A 139 -7.01 6.70 18.52
N ILE A 140 -8.33 6.61 18.37
CA ILE A 140 -9.17 5.68 19.11
C ILE A 140 -8.72 4.23 18.86
N PRO A 141 -8.57 3.74 17.62
CA PRO A 141 -8.10 2.39 17.36
C PRO A 141 -6.69 2.11 17.90
N THR A 142 -5.82 3.12 17.92
CA THR A 142 -4.47 2.97 18.48
C THR A 142 -4.50 2.79 20.00
N ILE A 143 -5.33 3.56 20.72
CA ILE A 143 -5.43 3.49 22.18
C ILE A 143 -6.12 2.19 22.63
N PHE A 144 -7.21 1.83 21.99
CA PHE A 144 -8.03 0.67 22.37
C PHE A 144 -7.63 -0.64 21.67
N ILE A 145 -6.55 -0.63 20.91
CA ILE A 145 -6.01 -1.81 20.20
C ILE A 145 -7.06 -2.47 19.29
N VAL A 146 -7.84 -1.66 18.57
CA VAL A 146 -8.85 -2.13 17.62
C VAL A 146 -8.26 -2.20 16.23
N THR A 147 -8.24 -3.38 15.63
CA THR A 147 -7.58 -3.61 14.33
C THR A 147 -8.37 -3.07 13.13
N ASP A 148 -9.69 -3.07 13.17
CA ASP A 148 -10.54 -2.55 12.10
C ASP A 148 -11.86 -2.01 12.66
N PRO A 149 -11.86 -0.79 13.22
CA PRO A 149 -12.97 -0.27 14.04
C PRO A 149 -14.29 -0.12 13.27
N PHE A 150 -14.23 -0.06 11.93
CA PHE A 150 -15.41 0.16 11.08
C PHE A 150 -15.63 -0.94 10.04
N GLY A 151 -14.85 -2.02 10.05
CA GLY A 151 -14.94 -3.10 9.06
C GLY A 151 -14.62 -2.69 7.62
N PHE A 152 -14.22 -1.43 7.38
CA PHE A 152 -13.95 -0.88 6.06
C PHE A 152 -12.61 -0.15 6.02
N ASN A 153 -11.67 -0.69 5.29
CA ASN A 153 -10.37 -0.04 5.07
C ASN A 153 -10.48 1.31 4.34
N ILE A 154 -11.63 1.61 3.70
CA ILE A 154 -11.82 2.82 2.91
C ILE A 154 -11.67 4.12 3.73
N PHE A 155 -12.09 4.15 4.99
CA PHE A 155 -11.94 5.33 5.85
C PHE A 155 -10.48 5.71 6.09
N ARG A 156 -9.57 4.74 6.12
CA ARG A 156 -8.12 4.98 6.22
C ARG A 156 -7.60 5.68 4.96
N PHE A 157 -8.08 5.28 3.79
CA PHE A 157 -7.73 5.90 2.51
C PHE A 157 -8.31 7.31 2.39
N ILE A 158 -9.55 7.52 2.83
CA ILE A 158 -10.19 8.84 2.88
C ILE A 158 -9.44 9.76 3.84
N LEU A 159 -9.01 9.28 5.00
CA LEU A 159 -8.21 10.07 5.94
C LEU A 159 -6.89 10.53 5.31
N LEU A 160 -6.15 9.61 4.66
CA LEU A 160 -4.90 9.96 3.97
C LEU A 160 -5.15 10.95 2.81
N TYR A 161 -6.28 10.78 2.09
CA TYR A 161 -6.69 11.72 1.06
C TYR A 161 -6.95 13.13 1.62
N LEU A 162 -7.69 13.23 2.73
CA LEU A 162 -7.98 14.47 3.42
C LEU A 162 -6.71 15.15 3.95
N ILE A 163 -5.78 14.37 4.51
CA ILE A 163 -4.49 14.91 4.96
C ILE A 163 -3.70 15.47 3.78
N ALA A 164 -3.59 14.73 2.67
CA ALA A 164 -2.92 15.20 1.47
C ALA A 164 -3.58 16.46 0.90
N TYR A 165 -4.92 16.52 0.89
CA TYR A 165 -5.69 17.69 0.47
C TYR A 165 -5.43 18.89 1.38
N ALA A 166 -5.50 18.70 2.70
CA ALA A 166 -5.31 19.75 3.68
C ALA A 166 -3.89 20.35 3.63
N ILE A 167 -2.87 19.52 3.38
CA ILE A 167 -1.49 19.98 3.16
C ILE A 167 -1.39 20.74 1.83
N LYS A 168 -1.93 20.20 0.74
CA LYS A 168 -1.82 20.78 -0.60
C LYS A 168 -2.52 22.12 -0.74
N LYS A 169 -3.67 22.29 -0.08
CA LYS A 169 -4.46 23.54 -0.07
C LYS A 169 -4.11 24.46 1.10
N GLU A 170 -3.01 24.18 1.79
CA GLU A 170 -2.53 24.97 2.95
C GLU A 170 -3.59 25.16 4.03
N CYS A 171 -4.44 24.19 4.23
CA CYS A 171 -5.38 24.18 5.35
C CYS A 171 -4.68 23.83 6.66
N ILE A 172 -3.64 22.97 6.59
CA ILE A 172 -2.81 22.55 7.72
C ILE A 172 -1.34 22.78 7.34
N ARG A 173 -0.57 23.38 8.26
CA ARG A 173 0.86 23.58 8.11
C ARG A 173 1.58 22.80 9.21
N ILE A 174 2.03 21.60 8.89
CA ILE A 174 2.72 20.68 9.81
C ILE A 174 4.15 20.38 9.37
N GLU A 175 4.55 20.84 8.18
CA GLU A 175 5.89 20.62 7.65
C GLU A 175 6.92 21.54 8.33
N PHE A 176 8.09 20.99 8.58
CA PHE A 176 9.23 21.78 9.03
C PHE A 176 9.85 22.52 7.84
N LYS A 177 10.30 23.77 8.05
CA LYS A 177 11.02 24.54 7.03
C LYS A 177 12.31 23.83 6.58
N ASN A 178 13.02 23.23 7.53
CA ASN A 178 14.16 22.37 7.21
C ASN A 178 13.67 20.98 6.84
N ASN A 179 13.86 20.61 5.57
CA ASN A 179 13.41 19.33 5.04
C ASN A 179 14.02 18.11 5.75
N LEU A 180 15.26 18.23 6.24
CA LEU A 180 15.91 17.16 7.01
C LEU A 180 15.14 16.82 8.28
N LEU A 181 14.50 17.80 8.95
CA LEU A 181 13.69 17.55 10.14
C LEU A 181 12.45 16.70 9.84
N ASN A 182 11.86 16.82 8.65
CA ASN A 182 10.77 15.93 8.24
C ASN A 182 11.24 14.47 8.17
N PHE A 183 12.40 14.21 7.57
CA PHE A 183 12.97 12.85 7.54
C PHE A 183 13.32 12.34 8.94
N ILE A 184 14.00 13.16 9.75
CA ILE A 184 14.35 12.80 11.13
C ILE A 184 13.10 12.44 11.93
N THR A 185 12.05 13.26 11.88
CA THR A 185 10.78 12.98 12.57
C THR A 185 10.17 11.66 12.12
N SER A 186 10.12 11.41 10.80
CA SER A 186 9.62 10.13 10.28
C SER A 186 10.41 8.94 10.81
N ILE A 187 11.74 9.01 10.75
CA ILE A 187 12.62 7.95 11.20
C ILE A 187 12.51 7.73 12.71
N THR A 188 12.53 8.80 13.50
CA THR A 188 12.43 8.72 14.97
C THR A 188 11.12 8.08 15.40
N VAL A 189 9.98 8.47 14.81
CA VAL A 189 8.68 7.87 15.12
C VAL A 189 8.63 6.39 14.70
N ALA A 190 9.18 6.04 13.53
CA ALA A 190 9.21 4.67 13.05
C ALA A 190 10.08 3.76 13.94
N PHE A 191 11.26 4.24 14.36
CA PHE A 191 12.11 3.50 15.30
C PHE A 191 11.54 3.45 16.72
N GLY A 192 10.87 4.51 17.17
CA GLY A 192 10.13 4.53 18.44
C GLY A 192 9.04 3.46 18.44
N MET A 193 8.26 3.37 17.37
CA MET A 193 7.25 2.31 17.19
C MET A 193 7.88 0.90 17.23
N TYR A 194 8.99 0.71 16.53
CA TYR A 194 9.72 -0.55 16.54
C TYR A 194 10.20 -0.93 17.96
N SER A 195 10.80 0.02 18.68
CA SER A 195 11.27 -0.18 20.04
C SER A 195 10.14 -0.53 21.02
N LEU A 196 9.00 0.17 20.90
CA LEU A 196 7.80 -0.13 21.69
C LEU A 196 7.25 -1.53 21.37
N SER A 197 7.26 -1.95 20.11
CA SER A 197 6.84 -3.31 19.73
C SER A 197 7.75 -4.38 20.35
N LEU A 198 9.06 -4.17 20.39
CA LEU A 198 10.00 -5.09 21.02
C LEU A 198 9.83 -5.15 22.56
N LEU A 199 9.62 -4.00 23.20
CA LEU A 199 9.32 -3.95 24.64
C LEU A 199 8.01 -4.69 24.98
N ALA A 200 6.99 -4.49 24.16
CA ALA A 200 5.72 -5.20 24.31
C ALA A 200 5.86 -6.71 24.18
N LEU A 201 6.67 -7.19 23.21
CA LEU A 201 7.00 -8.61 23.08
C LEU A 201 7.72 -9.14 24.32
N ARG A 202 8.67 -8.40 24.86
CA ARG A 202 9.40 -8.79 26.07
C ARG A 202 8.48 -8.97 27.29
N TRP A 203 7.38 -8.21 27.34
CA TRP A 203 6.36 -8.28 28.40
C TRP A 203 5.16 -9.16 28.05
N ASN A 204 5.25 -9.96 26.97
CA ASN A 204 4.20 -10.83 26.47
C ASN A 204 2.89 -10.13 26.01
N TYR A 205 2.96 -8.84 25.69
CA TYR A 205 1.86 -8.09 25.07
C TYR A 205 1.90 -8.25 23.55
N THR A 206 1.66 -9.48 23.07
CA THR A 206 1.79 -9.84 21.65
C THR A 206 0.84 -9.07 20.74
N ASP A 207 -0.39 -8.82 21.19
CA ASP A 207 -1.39 -8.06 20.43
C ASP A 207 -0.95 -6.61 20.22
N PHE A 208 -0.46 -5.96 21.26
CA PHE A 208 0.10 -4.61 21.18
C PHE A 208 1.35 -4.58 20.28
N ALA A 209 2.26 -5.54 20.43
CA ALA A 209 3.48 -5.61 19.61
C ALA A 209 3.18 -5.76 18.13
N SER A 210 2.14 -6.54 17.79
CA SER A 210 1.77 -6.79 16.40
C SER A 210 0.88 -5.71 15.78
N LEU A 211 0.19 -4.92 16.59
CA LEU A 211 -0.79 -3.94 16.15
C LEU A 211 -0.18 -2.86 15.26
N TYR A 212 0.86 -2.19 15.76
CA TYR A 212 1.42 -1.02 15.08
C TYR A 212 2.03 -1.35 13.72
N PRO A 213 2.86 -2.39 13.56
CA PRO A 213 3.39 -2.74 12.25
C PRO A 213 2.34 -3.25 11.27
N LYS A 214 1.20 -3.75 11.76
CA LYS A 214 0.13 -4.29 10.90
C LYS A 214 -0.94 -3.27 10.51
N GLN A 215 -1.05 -2.14 11.21
CA GLN A 215 -2.10 -1.15 10.96
C GLN A 215 -1.59 0.13 10.28
N MET A 216 -2.01 0.32 9.03
CA MET A 216 -1.73 1.55 8.26
C MET A 216 -2.29 2.82 8.97
N SER A 217 -3.38 2.72 9.71
CA SER A 217 -4.03 3.83 10.39
C SER A 217 -3.53 4.07 11.82
N SER A 218 -2.60 3.28 12.36
CA SER A 218 -2.07 3.56 13.69
C SER A 218 -1.37 4.92 13.72
N VAL A 219 -1.48 5.62 14.84
CA VAL A 219 -0.93 7.00 15.01
C VAL A 219 0.54 7.08 14.59
N PRO A 220 1.45 6.19 15.06
CA PRO A 220 2.85 6.30 14.67
C PRO A 220 3.08 6.04 13.18
N VAL A 221 2.34 5.11 12.55
CA VAL A 221 2.42 4.88 11.11
C VAL A 221 1.94 6.11 10.35
N MET A 222 0.82 6.72 10.75
CA MET A 222 0.29 7.92 10.11
C MET A 222 1.26 9.09 10.20
N ILE A 223 1.81 9.37 11.39
CA ILE A 223 2.77 10.46 11.60
C ILE A 223 4.03 10.21 10.77
N SER A 224 4.62 9.01 10.88
CA SER A 224 5.83 8.66 10.15
C SER A 224 5.64 8.78 8.63
N SER A 225 4.49 8.30 8.11
CA SER A 225 4.18 8.36 6.67
C SER A 225 3.99 9.79 6.17
N VAL A 226 3.30 10.63 6.93
CA VAL A 226 3.08 12.04 6.56
C VAL A 226 4.42 12.79 6.53
N TYR A 227 5.27 12.63 7.53
CA TYR A 227 6.56 13.30 7.56
C TYR A 227 7.54 12.75 6.52
N LEU A 228 7.50 11.44 6.22
CA LEU A 228 8.26 10.87 5.10
C LEU A 228 7.80 11.45 3.76
N PHE A 229 6.49 11.53 3.55
CA PHE A 229 5.92 12.15 2.35
C PHE A 229 6.33 13.63 2.22
N LEU A 230 6.26 14.40 3.30
CA LEU A 230 6.69 15.81 3.32
C LEU A 230 8.17 15.95 2.99
N GLY A 231 9.03 15.08 3.53
CA GLY A 231 10.45 15.05 3.21
C GLY A 231 10.72 14.76 1.72
N ILE A 232 10.04 13.75 1.16
CA ILE A 232 10.21 13.36 -0.25
C ILE A 232 9.62 14.43 -1.20
N LYS A 233 8.51 15.05 -0.86
CA LYS A 233 7.83 16.07 -1.67
C LYS A 233 8.75 17.21 -2.12
N HIS A 234 9.71 17.57 -1.30
CA HIS A 234 10.67 18.66 -1.57
C HIS A 234 11.92 18.22 -2.32
N LEU A 235 12.09 16.93 -2.59
CA LEU A 235 13.23 16.45 -3.36
C LEU A 235 13.03 16.76 -4.86
N THR A 236 13.97 17.51 -5.41
CA THR A 236 14.00 17.84 -6.85
C THR A 236 14.72 16.80 -7.71
N PHE A 237 14.91 15.60 -7.12
CA PHE A 237 15.65 14.52 -7.77
C PHE A 237 14.85 13.93 -8.94
N LYS A 238 15.50 13.86 -10.10
CA LYS A 238 14.95 13.24 -11.32
C LYS A 238 15.85 12.09 -11.75
N SER A 239 15.30 10.89 -11.86
CA SER A 239 16.02 9.71 -12.33
C SER A 239 15.15 8.91 -13.30
N ASN A 240 15.60 8.78 -14.55
CA ASN A 240 14.93 7.93 -15.53
C ASN A 240 14.93 6.46 -15.10
N PHE A 241 15.96 6.02 -14.39
CA PHE A 241 16.04 4.66 -13.86
C PHE A 241 14.93 4.40 -12.82
N ILE A 242 14.80 5.29 -11.82
CA ILE A 242 13.76 5.16 -10.79
C ILE A 242 12.36 5.25 -11.41
N ASN A 243 12.15 6.14 -12.38
CA ASN A 243 10.87 6.28 -13.06
C ASN A 243 10.50 5.00 -13.85
N LYS A 244 11.46 4.40 -14.56
CA LYS A 244 11.25 3.11 -15.23
C LYS A 244 10.96 2.01 -14.23
N LEU A 245 11.71 1.92 -13.13
CA LEU A 245 11.50 0.93 -12.09
C LEU A 245 10.12 1.07 -11.43
N SER A 246 9.71 2.30 -11.13
CA SER A 246 8.42 2.58 -10.47
C SER A 246 7.21 2.19 -11.31
N ALA A 247 7.32 2.21 -12.64
CA ALA A 247 6.26 1.78 -13.55
C ALA A 247 5.90 0.28 -13.41
N HIS A 248 6.79 -0.52 -12.83
CA HIS A 248 6.61 -1.97 -12.66
C HIS A 248 6.24 -2.36 -11.21
N THR A 249 6.21 -1.41 -10.26
CA THR A 249 6.03 -1.72 -8.83
C THR A 249 4.66 -2.29 -8.47
N LEU A 250 3.60 -1.98 -9.22
CA LEU A 250 2.29 -2.59 -9.00
C LEU A 250 2.31 -4.10 -9.21
N ALA A 251 3.01 -4.57 -10.23
CA ALA A 251 3.13 -6.01 -10.49
C ALA A 251 3.91 -6.74 -9.38
N VAL A 252 4.90 -6.09 -8.75
CA VAL A 252 5.59 -6.64 -7.59
C VAL A 252 4.58 -7.00 -6.50
N TYR A 253 3.65 -6.09 -6.19
CA TYR A 253 2.59 -6.33 -5.23
C TYR A 253 1.64 -7.45 -5.70
N LEU A 254 1.17 -7.40 -6.95
CA LEU A 254 0.22 -8.37 -7.50
C LEU A 254 0.76 -9.80 -7.51
N ILE A 255 2.06 -9.98 -7.74
CA ILE A 255 2.69 -11.30 -7.76
C ILE A 255 2.99 -11.78 -6.33
N SER A 256 3.67 -10.95 -5.52
CA SER A 256 4.16 -11.36 -4.20
C SER A 256 3.04 -11.55 -3.15
N GLU A 257 1.86 -10.92 -3.35
CA GLU A 257 0.69 -10.99 -2.46
C GLU A 257 -0.46 -11.81 -3.07
N HIS A 258 -0.22 -12.54 -4.16
CA HIS A 258 -1.28 -13.31 -4.80
C HIS A 258 -1.81 -14.42 -3.89
N THR A 259 -3.11 -14.40 -3.60
CA THR A 259 -3.74 -15.25 -2.56
C THR A 259 -3.59 -16.76 -2.75
N CYS A 260 -3.46 -17.25 -3.99
CA CYS A 260 -3.23 -18.67 -4.25
C CYS A 260 -1.74 -19.02 -4.29
N LEU A 261 -0.86 -18.01 -4.42
CA LEU A 261 0.57 -18.21 -4.67
C LEU A 261 1.40 -18.04 -3.40
N PHE A 262 1.07 -17.05 -2.53
CA PHE A 262 1.98 -16.55 -1.50
C PHE A 262 2.51 -17.64 -0.56
N LYS A 263 1.66 -18.58 -0.09
CA LYS A 263 2.09 -19.62 0.84
C LYS A 263 3.16 -20.50 0.18
N TRP A 264 2.85 -21.09 -0.97
CA TRP A 264 3.78 -21.94 -1.72
C TRP A 264 5.05 -21.20 -2.12
N PHE A 265 4.92 -19.95 -2.57
CA PHE A 265 6.04 -19.13 -3.02
C PHE A 265 7.04 -18.85 -1.90
N TRP A 266 6.55 -18.39 -0.73
CA TRP A 266 7.42 -17.99 0.36
C TRP A 266 7.97 -19.16 1.16
N THR A 267 7.19 -20.24 1.37
CA THR A 267 7.62 -21.38 2.19
C THR A 267 8.25 -22.50 1.38
N ASP A 268 7.64 -22.89 0.26
CA ASP A 268 8.08 -24.09 -0.45
C ASP A 268 9.14 -23.79 -1.52
N ILE A 269 9.00 -22.67 -2.26
CA ILE A 269 10.00 -22.27 -3.28
C ILE A 269 11.19 -21.59 -2.60
N LEU A 270 10.95 -20.53 -1.84
CA LEU A 270 12.01 -19.70 -1.27
C LEU A 270 12.60 -20.30 0.02
N ARG A 271 11.95 -21.33 0.58
CA ARG A 271 12.40 -22.06 1.78
C ARG A 271 12.79 -21.15 2.92
N THR A 272 12.00 -20.10 3.15
CA THR A 272 12.24 -19.11 4.21
C THR A 272 12.17 -19.71 5.60
N ASP A 273 11.52 -20.86 5.75
CA ASP A 273 11.47 -21.69 6.96
C ASP A 273 12.84 -22.07 7.50
N LYS A 274 13.82 -22.33 6.62
CA LYS A 274 15.18 -22.70 6.99
C LYS A 274 15.93 -21.60 7.74
N LEU A 275 15.49 -20.37 7.60
CA LEU A 275 16.14 -19.21 8.20
C LEU A 275 15.61 -18.88 9.61
N TRP A 276 14.53 -19.50 10.07
CA TRP A 276 13.89 -19.12 11.34
C TRP A 276 14.81 -19.28 12.56
N ASN A 277 15.68 -20.29 12.54
CA ASN A 277 16.63 -20.59 13.60
C ASN A 277 18.09 -20.28 13.21
N ALA A 278 18.34 -19.58 12.12
CA ALA A 278 19.67 -19.19 11.68
C ALA A 278 20.28 -18.12 12.62
N GLY A 279 21.59 -17.90 12.53
CA GLY A 279 22.23 -16.78 13.21
C GLY A 279 21.66 -15.44 12.72
N ILE A 280 21.63 -14.40 13.59
CA ILE A 280 20.98 -13.11 13.27
C ILE A 280 21.55 -12.46 12.01
N PHE A 281 22.85 -12.50 11.80
CA PHE A 281 23.50 -11.94 10.60
C PHE A 281 23.16 -12.75 9.34
N GLU A 282 23.10 -14.06 9.48
CA GLU A 282 22.69 -14.98 8.42
C GLU A 282 21.21 -14.73 8.07
N TYR A 283 20.34 -14.65 9.07
CA TYR A 283 18.91 -14.32 8.89
C TYR A 283 18.74 -13.00 8.12
N LEU A 284 19.36 -11.90 8.58
CA LEU A 284 19.26 -10.59 7.95
C LEU A 284 19.86 -10.57 6.54
N GLY A 285 21.01 -11.21 6.34
CA GLY A 285 21.67 -11.27 5.04
C GLY A 285 20.83 -12.00 4.00
N TYR A 286 20.41 -13.24 4.27
CA TYR A 286 19.58 -14.03 3.36
C TYR A 286 18.18 -13.44 3.18
N SER A 287 17.54 -12.93 4.25
CA SER A 287 16.25 -12.26 4.14
C SER A 287 16.32 -11.06 3.21
N SER A 288 17.34 -10.22 3.35
CA SER A 288 17.56 -9.06 2.49
C SER A 288 17.80 -9.48 1.03
N LEU A 289 18.56 -10.54 0.80
CA LEU A 289 18.82 -11.10 -0.51
C LEU A 289 17.54 -11.64 -1.16
N ILE A 290 16.73 -12.40 -0.42
CA ILE A 290 15.44 -12.93 -0.87
C ILE A 290 14.49 -11.77 -1.23
N ILE A 291 14.35 -10.77 -0.36
CA ILE A 291 13.48 -9.60 -0.60
C ILE A 291 13.89 -8.86 -1.87
N LEU A 292 15.20 -8.62 -2.05
CA LEU A 292 15.71 -7.94 -3.24
C LEU A 292 15.52 -8.79 -4.50
N SER A 293 15.79 -10.10 -4.43
CA SER A 293 15.62 -11.02 -5.54
C SER A 293 14.17 -11.10 -5.99
N VAL A 294 13.22 -11.20 -5.06
CA VAL A 294 11.78 -11.19 -5.36
C VAL A 294 11.38 -9.86 -6.02
N PHE A 295 11.84 -8.74 -5.46
CA PHE A 295 11.55 -7.42 -6.02
C PHE A 295 12.05 -7.30 -7.47
N VAL A 296 13.29 -7.66 -7.73
CA VAL A 296 13.89 -7.59 -9.08
C VAL A 296 13.22 -8.57 -10.04
N SER A 297 12.99 -9.81 -9.62
CA SER A 297 12.34 -10.84 -10.46
C SER A 297 10.93 -10.42 -10.87
N CYS A 298 10.12 -9.89 -9.95
CA CYS A 298 8.78 -9.41 -10.26
C CYS A 298 8.81 -8.24 -11.26
N ILE A 299 9.79 -7.33 -11.16
CA ILE A 299 9.98 -6.24 -12.12
C ILE A 299 10.35 -6.77 -13.50
N LEU A 300 11.27 -7.73 -13.58
CA LEU A 300 11.66 -8.34 -14.85
C LEU A 300 10.50 -9.08 -15.51
N ILE A 301 9.70 -9.82 -14.73
CA ILE A 301 8.50 -10.49 -15.20
C ILE A 301 7.52 -9.45 -15.78
N ASP A 302 7.23 -8.36 -15.06
CA ASP A 302 6.32 -7.32 -15.55
C ASP A 302 6.88 -6.61 -16.79
N TYR A 303 8.19 -6.37 -16.84
CA TYR A 303 8.84 -5.79 -18.02
C TYR A 303 8.62 -6.67 -19.27
N ILE A 304 8.84 -7.98 -19.15
CA ILE A 304 8.63 -8.93 -20.24
C ILE A 304 7.15 -8.94 -20.63
N ILE A 305 6.24 -9.10 -19.66
CA ILE A 305 4.79 -9.18 -19.90
C ILE A 305 4.27 -7.91 -20.57
N LYS A 306 4.68 -6.72 -20.12
CA LYS A 306 4.25 -5.45 -20.73
C LYS A 306 4.75 -5.27 -22.15
N ASN A 307 5.92 -5.80 -22.47
CA ASN A 307 6.48 -5.70 -23.82
C ASN A 307 5.97 -6.77 -24.80
N THR A 308 5.35 -7.82 -24.30
CA THR A 308 4.81 -8.96 -25.09
C THR A 308 3.27 -9.03 -24.99
N ILE A 309 2.77 -9.75 -24.01
CA ILE A 309 1.38 -10.14 -23.86
C ILE A 309 0.45 -8.94 -23.61
N TYR A 310 0.89 -7.97 -22.79
CA TYR A 310 0.04 -6.86 -22.40
C TYR A 310 -0.36 -5.94 -23.56
N LYS A 311 0.43 -5.93 -24.63
CA LYS A 311 0.12 -5.18 -25.87
C LYS A 311 -1.09 -5.73 -26.62
N ILE A 312 -1.40 -7.00 -26.42
CA ILE A 312 -2.51 -7.71 -27.08
C ILE A 312 -3.84 -7.48 -26.33
N LEU A 313 -3.75 -7.03 -25.06
CA LEU A 313 -4.95 -6.80 -24.25
C LEU A 313 -5.78 -5.63 -24.79
N PRO A 314 -7.11 -5.71 -24.70
CA PRO A 314 -8.01 -4.70 -25.25
C PRO A 314 -7.75 -3.32 -24.63
N ASN A 315 -7.85 -2.30 -25.47
CA ASN A 315 -7.87 -0.91 -25.01
C ASN A 315 -9.18 -0.60 -24.29
N THR A 316 -9.21 0.56 -23.61
CA THR A 316 -10.44 1.03 -22.97
C THR A 316 -11.61 1.07 -23.95
N PRO A 317 -12.72 0.38 -23.69
CA PRO A 317 -13.87 0.36 -24.58
C PRO A 317 -14.41 1.78 -24.85
N LYS A 318 -14.80 2.06 -26.10
CA LYS A 318 -15.27 3.40 -26.52
C LYS A 318 -16.46 3.88 -25.71
N PHE A 319 -17.37 2.98 -25.29
CA PHE A 319 -18.52 3.38 -24.46
C PHE A 319 -18.10 3.95 -23.10
N LEU A 320 -17.03 3.44 -22.48
CA LEU A 320 -16.50 3.98 -21.23
C LEU A 320 -15.89 5.39 -21.44
N ILE A 321 -15.22 5.61 -22.57
CA ILE A 321 -14.69 6.92 -22.93
C ILE A 321 -15.83 7.91 -23.13
N ASN A 322 -16.93 7.49 -23.78
CA ASN A 322 -18.12 8.32 -23.97
C ASN A 322 -18.79 8.69 -22.63
N ILE A 323 -18.88 7.73 -21.70
CA ILE A 323 -19.36 8.00 -20.33
C ILE A 323 -18.47 9.05 -19.65
N GLU A 324 -17.16 8.93 -19.73
CA GLU A 324 -16.23 9.91 -19.17
C GLU A 324 -16.46 11.31 -19.77
N HIS A 325 -16.67 11.38 -21.07
CA HIS A 325 -16.94 12.64 -21.77
C HIS A 325 -18.27 13.27 -21.32
N TYR A 326 -19.32 12.46 -21.14
CA TYR A 326 -20.63 12.92 -20.65
C TYR A 326 -20.52 13.55 -19.26
N PHE A 327 -19.80 12.95 -18.33
CA PHE A 327 -19.55 13.52 -17.01
C PHE A 327 -18.75 14.83 -17.02
N LYS A 328 -17.88 15.04 -18.04
CA LYS A 328 -17.12 16.30 -18.21
C LYS A 328 -18.01 17.44 -18.72
N ILE A 329 -18.90 17.16 -19.66
CA ILE A 329 -19.82 18.15 -20.25
C ILE A 329 -20.82 18.66 -19.21
N GLY A 330 -21.32 17.79 -18.33
CA GLY A 330 -22.27 18.18 -17.28
C GLY A 330 -21.73 19.21 -16.27
N ARG A 331 -20.43 19.48 -16.22
CA ARG A 331 -19.83 20.53 -15.38
C ARG A 331 -19.77 21.90 -16.04
N ALA A 332 -19.90 21.98 -17.35
CA ALA A 332 -19.89 23.27 -18.09
C ALA A 332 -21.21 24.05 -17.94
N HIS A 333 -22.23 23.47 -17.28
CA HIS A 333 -23.56 24.05 -17.13
C HIS A 333 -23.98 24.23 -15.65
N VAL A 334 -23.05 24.19 -14.71
CA VAL A 334 -23.26 24.53 -13.28
C VAL A 334 -22.16 25.59 -12.87
#